data_4322a330555df031e846e952cfbfdbb6
#
_entry.id   4322a330555df031e846e952cfbfdbb6
#
_cell.length_a   1.000
_cell.length_b   1.000
_cell.length_c   1.000
_cell.angle_alpha   90.00
_cell.angle_beta   90.00
_cell.angle_gamma   90.00
#
_symmetry.space_group_name_H-M   'P 1'
#
loop_
_entity.id
_entity.type
_entity.pdbx_description
1 polymer ?
#
loop_
_entity_poly.entity_id
_entity_poly.type
_entity_poly.pdbx_seq_one_letter_code
_entity_poly.pdbx_strand_id
1 'polypeptide(L)'
;MNRKKVILIFGLFLFLGACSSNDKEESLPKSQEEKAESKMDSSLSGEQASDKKAEKEAATNDRMVIHQAQLQLKVKNLEKTQMKIERKANEYGGYIVESNVYREDEERVEGTITVRIPEARFQDFLVVTEGQASEVVGRNVTGQDVTEQYVDLKARLKSKRAVEERLLAFMQDAKKTEDLLKISSDLAAVQEEIEQLTGQMKYLENQTSYSTVTITLSQERTVVPGIDNAKLDTWERTKKQLATSANLLLKAGSGIIVFIIGNLPILIVLGGAGAVVHWAMKRRGKR
;
A
#
# COMPACT_ATOMS: atom_id res chain seq x y z
N MET A 1 -11.64 -69.28 7.27
CA MET A 1 -11.97 -68.08 6.48
C MET A 1 -10.65 -67.53 5.98
N ASN A 2 -10.44 -67.55 4.68
CA ASN A 2 -9.12 -67.54 4.04
C ASN A 2 -8.39 -66.18 4.18
N ARG A 3 -7.16 -66.22 4.69
CA ARG A 3 -6.22 -65.08 4.82
C ARG A 3 -6.02 -64.27 3.51
N LYS A 4 -6.29 -64.87 2.34
CA LYS A 4 -6.21 -64.25 1.03
C LYS A 4 -7.33 -63.25 0.72
N LYS A 5 -8.51 -63.32 1.36
CA LYS A 5 -9.62 -62.38 1.15
C LYS A 5 -9.50 -61.09 1.95
N VAL A 6 -8.73 -61.06 3.04
CA VAL A 6 -8.50 -59.85 3.87
C VAL A 6 -7.49 -58.90 3.18
N ILE A 7 -6.51 -59.42 2.46
CA ILE A 7 -5.50 -58.63 1.76
C ILE A 7 -6.10 -57.95 0.52
N LEU A 8 -7.14 -58.52 -0.09
CA LEU A 8 -7.79 -58.00 -1.29
C LEU A 8 -8.72 -56.81 -1.01
N ILE A 9 -9.24 -56.70 0.26
CA ILE A 9 -10.09 -55.60 0.67
C ILE A 9 -9.26 -54.38 1.07
N PHE A 10 -7.99 -54.57 1.51
CA PHE A 10 -7.11 -53.49 1.88
C PHE A 10 -6.41 -52.80 0.67
N GLY A 11 -6.37 -53.50 -0.48
CA GLY A 11 -5.78 -52.99 -1.75
C GLY A 11 -6.71 -52.09 -2.56
N LEU A 12 -8.03 -52.10 -2.28
CA LEU A 12 -9.03 -51.38 -3.11
C LEU A 12 -9.33 -49.97 -2.66
N PHE A 13 -8.76 -49.50 -1.50
CA PHE A 13 -9.04 -48.14 -0.95
C PHE A 13 -7.99 -47.10 -1.33
N LEU A 14 -6.99 -47.42 -2.16
CA LEU A 14 -5.86 -46.54 -2.48
C LEU A 14 -5.92 -45.93 -3.91
N PHE A 15 -7.03 -46.06 -4.64
CA PHE A 15 -7.11 -45.68 -6.07
C PHE A 15 -8.28 -44.74 -6.41
N LEU A 16 -8.61 -43.76 -5.52
CA LEU A 16 -9.61 -42.73 -5.88
C LEU A 16 -9.13 -41.36 -5.44
N GLY A 17 -8.25 -40.77 -6.24
CA GLY A 17 -7.78 -39.40 -5.98
C GLY A 17 -6.94 -38.86 -7.13
N ALA A 18 -7.41 -38.94 -8.36
CA ALA A 18 -6.84 -38.18 -9.47
C ALA A 18 -7.93 -37.89 -10.49
N CYS A 19 -8.13 -36.65 -10.74
CA CYS A 19 -8.57 -35.93 -11.93
C CYS A 19 -9.58 -34.85 -11.63
N SER A 20 -9.16 -33.61 -11.75
CA SER A 20 -9.88 -32.61 -12.55
C SER A 20 -8.98 -31.43 -12.81
N SER A 21 -8.30 -31.48 -13.95
CA SER A 21 -7.81 -30.32 -14.67
C SER A 21 -8.94 -29.88 -15.60
N ASN A 22 -9.35 -28.64 -15.50
CA ASN A 22 -10.25 -28.04 -16.48
C ASN A 22 -9.53 -26.85 -17.12
N ASP A 23 -8.88 -27.12 -18.24
CA ASP A 23 -8.38 -26.13 -19.18
C ASP A 23 -9.56 -25.52 -19.93
N LYS A 24 -9.69 -24.22 -19.87
CA LYS A 24 -10.43 -23.44 -20.86
C LYS A 24 -9.49 -22.44 -21.48
N GLU A 25 -9.00 -22.78 -22.63
CA GLU A 25 -8.53 -21.85 -23.65
C GLU A 25 -9.71 -20.97 -24.09
N GLU A 26 -9.53 -19.67 -24.01
CA GLU A 26 -10.39 -18.72 -24.71
C GLU A 26 -9.50 -17.82 -25.57
N SER A 27 -9.74 -17.96 -26.86
CA SER A 27 -9.04 -17.40 -27.98
C SER A 27 -9.17 -15.87 -28.08
N LEU A 28 -8.04 -15.21 -28.31
CA LEU A 28 -7.94 -13.80 -28.73
C LEU A 28 -8.30 -13.65 -30.22
N PRO A 29 -9.00 -12.59 -30.61
CA PRO A 29 -9.03 -12.19 -32.02
C PRO A 29 -7.89 -11.19 -32.31
N LYS A 30 -7.12 -11.58 -33.30
CA LYS A 30 -6.17 -10.75 -34.05
C LYS A 30 -6.92 -9.64 -34.78
N SER A 31 -6.55 -8.38 -34.59
CA SER A 31 -6.88 -7.32 -35.53
C SER A 31 -5.61 -6.72 -36.10
N GLN A 32 -5.70 -6.56 -37.41
CA GLN A 32 -4.68 -6.28 -38.40
C GLN A 32 -4.00 -4.91 -38.24
N GLU A 33 -2.72 -4.95 -38.58
CA GLU A 33 -1.93 -3.79 -38.94
C GLU A 33 -2.51 -3.11 -40.19
N GLU A 34 -2.64 -1.83 -40.16
CA GLU A 34 -2.74 -1.01 -41.36
C GLU A 34 -1.64 0.04 -41.35
N LYS A 35 -0.70 -0.21 -42.26
CA LYS A 35 0.45 0.60 -42.57
C LYS A 35 -0.02 1.76 -43.45
N ALA A 36 0.17 2.98 -43.02
CA ALA A 36 0.12 4.14 -43.91
C ALA A 36 1.46 4.88 -43.84
N GLU A 37 2.29 4.64 -44.83
CA GLU A 37 3.41 5.48 -45.20
C GLU A 37 2.89 6.82 -45.78
N SER A 38 3.31 7.93 -45.24
CA SER A 38 3.32 9.21 -45.95
C SER A 38 4.68 9.85 -45.81
N LYS A 39 5.45 9.76 -46.87
CA LYS A 39 6.64 10.58 -47.15
C LYS A 39 6.17 11.97 -47.61
N MET A 40 6.72 13.03 -47.02
CA MET A 40 6.99 14.32 -47.65
C MET A 40 8.04 14.99 -46.79
N ASP A 41 9.19 15.02 -47.25
CA ASP A 41 10.06 15.87 -48.06
C ASP A 41 10.40 17.22 -47.38
N SER A 42 11.69 17.35 -47.32
CA SER A 42 12.57 18.37 -46.81
C SER A 42 12.27 19.80 -47.28
N SER A 43 12.53 20.80 -46.47
CA SER A 43 13.72 21.64 -46.65
C SER A 43 13.67 22.91 -45.82
N LEU A 44 14.84 23.26 -45.29
CA LEU A 44 15.40 24.58 -45.07
C LEU A 44 14.72 25.57 -44.10
N SER A 45 15.37 25.82 -43.03
CA SER A 45 16.05 27.05 -42.70
C SER A 45 16.23 27.19 -41.19
N GLY A 46 17.35 27.27 -40.76
CA GLY A 46 18.14 27.72 -39.74
C GLY A 46 17.69 28.94 -38.94
N GLU A 47 18.28 29.01 -37.75
CA GLU A 47 18.41 30.22 -36.94
C GLU A 47 17.12 30.75 -36.28
N GLN A 48 16.78 30.13 -35.14
CA GLN A 48 16.20 30.84 -33.98
C GLN A 48 15.96 29.83 -32.80
N ALA A 49 17.04 29.21 -32.34
CA ALA A 49 16.93 28.20 -31.22
C ALA A 49 17.38 28.76 -29.85
N SER A 50 17.74 30.05 -29.75
CA SER A 50 18.29 30.58 -28.50
C SER A 50 17.27 31.33 -27.61
N ASP A 51 16.23 31.93 -28.16
CA ASP A 51 15.26 32.69 -27.35
C ASP A 51 14.14 31.86 -26.74
N LYS A 52 13.80 30.68 -27.35
CA LYS A 52 12.74 29.81 -26.80
C LYS A 52 13.16 29.05 -25.55
N LYS A 53 14.46 28.93 -25.26
CA LYS A 53 14.94 28.21 -24.08
C LYS A 53 14.88 29.07 -22.82
N ALA A 54 15.19 30.37 -22.96
CA ALA A 54 15.11 31.33 -21.85
C ALA A 54 13.66 31.63 -21.45
N GLU A 55 12.72 31.68 -22.42
CA GLU A 55 11.29 31.89 -22.15
C GLU A 55 10.63 30.67 -21.52
N LYS A 56 11.13 29.46 -21.81
CA LYS A 56 10.65 28.22 -21.22
C LYS A 56 11.17 27.99 -19.81
N GLU A 57 12.37 28.47 -19.50
CA GLU A 57 12.94 28.41 -18.12
C GLU A 57 12.36 29.52 -17.22
N ALA A 58 12.01 30.69 -17.74
CA ALA A 58 11.32 31.72 -16.96
C ALA A 58 9.86 31.39 -16.66
N ALA A 59 9.17 30.60 -17.53
CA ALA A 59 7.80 30.17 -17.31
C ALA A 59 7.65 29.02 -16.27
N THR A 60 8.74 28.38 -15.91
CA THR A 60 8.70 27.26 -14.92
C THR A 60 8.79 27.74 -13.46
N ASN A 61 9.29 28.96 -13.22
CA ASN A 61 9.48 29.48 -11.86
C ASN A 61 8.21 30.10 -11.22
N ASP A 62 7.11 30.24 -11.96
CA ASP A 62 5.89 30.89 -11.47
C ASP A 62 4.68 29.92 -11.40
N ARG A 63 4.93 28.62 -11.58
CA ARG A 63 3.86 27.63 -11.50
C ARG A 63 3.60 27.20 -10.07
N MET A 64 2.34 27.19 -9.71
CA MET A 64 1.87 26.65 -8.44
C MET A 64 1.44 25.20 -8.62
N VAL A 65 2.30 24.26 -8.25
CA VAL A 65 2.04 22.84 -8.38
C VAL A 65 1.96 22.19 -7.00
N ILE A 66 0.87 21.48 -6.74
CA ILE A 66 0.71 20.67 -5.54
C ILE A 66 1.31 19.30 -5.83
N HIS A 67 2.42 18.96 -5.18
CA HIS A 67 3.05 17.65 -5.30
C HIS A 67 2.60 16.70 -4.19
N GLN A 68 2.27 15.48 -4.58
CA GLN A 68 1.93 14.39 -3.65
C GLN A 68 2.68 13.13 -4.07
N ALA A 69 3.18 12.38 -3.09
CA ALA A 69 3.79 11.08 -3.32
C ALA A 69 3.19 10.02 -2.39
N GLN A 70 3.05 8.82 -2.93
CA GLN A 70 2.69 7.63 -2.17
C GLN A 70 3.77 6.59 -2.42
N LEU A 71 4.43 6.17 -1.34
CA LEU A 71 5.47 5.14 -1.36
C LEU A 71 4.99 3.91 -0.59
N GLN A 72 5.18 2.74 -1.17
CA GLN A 72 4.98 1.46 -0.51
C GLN A 72 6.32 0.76 -0.40
N LEU A 73 6.80 0.58 0.81
CA LEU A 73 8.16 0.13 1.09
C LEU A 73 8.14 -1.12 1.97
N LYS A 74 8.90 -2.15 1.58
CA LYS A 74 9.24 -3.24 2.49
C LYS A 74 10.52 -2.92 3.25
N VAL A 75 10.52 -3.20 4.55
CA VAL A 75 11.63 -2.88 5.44
C VAL A 75 11.96 -4.04 6.37
N LYS A 76 13.22 -4.18 6.75
CA LYS A 76 13.67 -5.24 7.69
C LYS A 76 13.22 -4.99 9.12
N ASN A 77 13.14 -3.74 9.53
CA ASN A 77 12.69 -3.35 10.86
C ASN A 77 11.91 -2.05 10.76
N LEU A 78 10.61 -2.14 10.96
CA LEU A 78 9.68 -1.03 10.78
C LEU A 78 10.01 0.14 11.72
N GLU A 79 10.12 -0.11 13.01
CA GLU A 79 10.34 0.94 14.02
C GLU A 79 11.63 1.74 13.77
N LYS A 80 12.73 1.03 13.44
CA LYS A 80 14.01 1.70 13.12
C LYS A 80 13.91 2.52 11.84
N THR A 81 13.22 2.01 10.83
CA THR A 81 13.07 2.72 9.55
C THR A 81 12.15 3.93 9.73
N GLN A 82 11.06 3.77 10.47
CA GLN A 82 10.17 4.87 10.83
C GLN A 82 10.93 6.02 11.50
N MET A 83 11.67 5.74 12.58
CA MET A 83 12.48 6.76 13.26
C MET A 83 13.50 7.44 12.34
N LYS A 84 14.07 6.72 11.39
CA LYS A 84 14.99 7.31 10.40
C LYS A 84 14.26 8.24 9.44
N ILE A 85 13.09 7.85 8.94
CA ILE A 85 12.29 8.66 8.03
C ILE A 85 11.82 9.93 8.76
N GLU A 86 11.32 9.82 9.99
CA GLU A 86 10.89 10.94 10.82
C GLU A 86 12.03 11.94 11.05
N ARG A 87 13.22 11.43 11.38
CA ARG A 87 14.40 12.28 11.52
C ARG A 87 14.78 12.95 10.21
N LYS A 88 14.75 12.23 9.10
CA LYS A 88 15.03 12.79 7.78
C LYS A 88 14.01 13.86 7.39
N ALA A 89 12.72 13.65 7.65
CA ALA A 89 11.71 14.66 7.41
C ALA A 89 12.06 15.99 8.11
N ASN A 90 12.46 15.91 9.39
CA ASN A 90 12.88 17.09 10.15
C ASN A 90 14.19 17.73 9.60
N GLU A 91 15.19 16.91 9.21
CA GLU A 91 16.44 17.39 8.61
C GLU A 91 16.21 18.14 7.28
N TYR A 92 15.18 17.74 6.52
CA TYR A 92 14.77 18.41 5.28
C TYR A 92 13.85 19.60 5.49
N GLY A 93 13.60 20.00 6.75
CA GLY A 93 12.74 21.13 7.12
C GLY A 93 11.24 20.83 7.01
N GLY A 94 10.90 19.57 6.97
CA GLY A 94 9.53 19.09 6.98
C GLY A 94 8.99 18.79 8.38
N TYR A 95 7.77 18.27 8.44
CA TYR A 95 7.13 17.83 9.67
C TYR A 95 6.21 16.64 9.43
N ILE A 96 5.94 15.90 10.52
CA ILE A 96 5.07 14.73 10.51
C ILE A 96 3.64 15.19 10.75
N VAL A 97 2.73 14.75 9.89
CA VAL A 97 1.28 14.97 10.04
C VAL A 97 0.65 13.81 10.79
N GLU A 98 1.07 12.59 10.44
CA GLU A 98 0.52 11.36 10.98
C GLU A 98 1.60 10.28 10.99
N SER A 99 1.59 9.45 12.02
CA SER A 99 2.48 8.30 12.13
C SER A 99 1.78 7.20 12.93
N ASN A 100 1.33 6.16 12.22
CA ASN A 100 0.58 5.04 12.77
C ASN A 100 1.31 3.74 12.53
N VAL A 101 1.26 2.83 13.52
CA VAL A 101 1.77 1.47 13.41
C VAL A 101 0.69 0.50 13.83
N TYR A 102 0.39 -0.46 12.97
CA TYR A 102 -0.54 -1.55 13.21
C TYR A 102 0.23 -2.86 13.30
N ARG A 103 -0.05 -3.61 14.36
CA ARG A 103 0.49 -4.96 14.54
C ARG A 103 -0.67 -5.92 14.58
N GLU A 104 -0.83 -6.73 13.52
CA GLU A 104 -1.89 -7.72 13.43
C GLU A 104 -1.50 -8.98 14.20
N ASP A 105 -0.24 -9.40 14.07
CA ASP A 105 0.38 -10.49 14.81
C ASP A 105 1.90 -10.23 14.96
N GLU A 106 2.65 -11.20 15.52
CA GLU A 106 4.11 -11.06 15.66
C GLU A 106 4.86 -11.01 14.31
N GLU A 107 4.20 -11.48 13.24
CA GLU A 107 4.81 -11.59 11.91
C GLU A 107 4.40 -10.46 10.95
N ARG A 108 3.27 -9.78 11.20
CA ARG A 108 2.75 -8.72 10.34
C ARG A 108 2.70 -7.40 11.08
N VAL A 109 3.64 -6.55 10.74
CA VAL A 109 3.67 -5.17 11.24
C VAL A 109 3.63 -4.24 10.05
N GLU A 110 2.66 -3.37 10.04
CA GLU A 110 2.49 -2.33 9.02
C GLU A 110 2.49 -0.96 9.67
N GLY A 111 3.00 0.04 8.97
CA GLY A 111 3.01 1.41 9.44
C GLY A 111 2.72 2.37 8.30
N THR A 112 2.05 3.46 8.64
CA THR A 112 1.82 4.56 7.70
C THR A 112 2.33 5.85 8.33
N ILE A 113 3.15 6.57 7.56
CA ILE A 113 3.70 7.87 7.94
C ILE A 113 3.31 8.87 6.87
N THR A 114 2.67 9.97 7.27
CA THR A 114 2.40 11.10 6.39
C THR A 114 3.23 12.28 6.84
N VAL A 115 4.04 12.80 5.93
CA VAL A 115 4.93 13.94 6.18
C VAL A 115 4.68 15.07 5.19
N ARG A 116 4.94 16.30 5.61
CA ARG A 116 4.95 17.48 4.77
C ARG A 116 6.40 17.95 4.63
N ILE A 117 6.88 18.04 3.38
CA ILE A 117 8.25 18.40 3.04
C ILE A 117 8.23 19.64 2.17
N PRO A 118 9.10 20.66 2.40
CA PRO A 118 9.22 21.80 1.51
C PRO A 118 9.41 21.35 0.05
N GLU A 119 8.70 21.99 -0.88
CA GLU A 119 8.69 21.61 -2.30
C GLU A 119 10.10 21.46 -2.88
N ALA A 120 10.98 22.42 -2.58
CA ALA A 120 12.37 22.42 -3.05
C ALA A 120 13.20 21.20 -2.59
N ARG A 121 12.76 20.46 -1.57
CA ARG A 121 13.43 19.28 -1.02
C ARG A 121 12.67 17.98 -1.26
N PHE A 122 11.53 18.06 -1.93
CA PHE A 122 10.63 16.93 -2.12
C PHE A 122 11.29 15.75 -2.84
N GLN A 123 11.96 15.99 -3.97
CA GLN A 123 12.62 14.94 -4.75
C GLN A 123 13.77 14.28 -3.98
N ASP A 124 14.60 15.08 -3.32
CA ASP A 124 15.73 14.58 -2.52
C ASP A 124 15.22 13.71 -1.36
N PHE A 125 14.13 14.13 -0.73
CA PHE A 125 13.51 13.36 0.35
C PHE A 125 12.97 12.01 -0.13
N LEU A 126 12.34 11.94 -1.32
CA LEU A 126 11.87 10.68 -1.89
C LEU A 126 13.02 9.70 -2.10
N VAL A 127 14.10 10.14 -2.73
CA VAL A 127 15.31 9.31 -2.98
C VAL A 127 15.91 8.77 -1.68
N VAL A 128 16.03 9.63 -0.67
CA VAL A 128 16.58 9.22 0.64
C VAL A 128 15.66 8.25 1.35
N THR A 129 14.34 8.43 1.25
CA THR A 129 13.34 7.55 1.86
C THR A 129 13.33 6.19 1.19
N GLU A 130 13.35 6.14 -0.13
CA GLU A 130 13.44 4.90 -0.92
C GLU A 130 14.72 4.12 -0.56
N GLY A 131 15.84 4.81 -0.31
CA GLY A 131 17.10 4.21 0.13
C GLY A 131 17.08 3.57 1.54
N GLN A 132 16.03 3.78 2.35
CA GLN A 132 15.86 3.11 3.65
C GLN A 132 15.13 1.76 3.53
N ALA A 133 14.53 1.47 2.38
CA ALA A 133 13.78 0.24 2.13
C ALA A 133 14.68 -0.91 1.72
N SER A 134 14.25 -2.15 2.01
CA SER A 134 14.80 -3.36 1.40
C SER A 134 14.31 -3.52 -0.03
N GLU A 135 13.04 -3.11 -0.28
CA GLU A 135 12.39 -3.19 -1.58
C GLU A 135 11.36 -2.05 -1.69
N VAL A 136 11.32 -1.38 -2.82
CA VAL A 136 10.26 -0.42 -3.18
C VAL A 136 9.17 -1.18 -3.93
N VAL A 137 8.04 -1.41 -3.27
CA VAL A 137 6.89 -2.16 -3.84
C VAL A 137 6.08 -1.29 -4.79
N GLY A 138 5.90 -0.02 -4.42
CA GLY A 138 5.15 0.93 -5.22
C GLY A 138 5.62 2.36 -5.01
N ARG A 139 5.59 3.13 -6.08
CA ARG A 139 5.88 4.56 -6.11
C ARG A 139 4.88 5.24 -7.01
N ASN A 140 4.12 6.15 -6.45
CA ASN A 140 3.22 7.02 -7.20
C ASN A 140 3.54 8.47 -6.84
N VAL A 141 3.80 9.30 -7.83
CA VAL A 141 4.07 10.73 -7.65
C VAL A 141 3.15 11.49 -8.58
N THR A 142 2.36 12.40 -8.03
CA THR A 142 1.40 13.22 -8.77
C THR A 142 1.69 14.70 -8.53
N GLY A 143 1.47 15.50 -9.57
CA GLY A 143 1.52 16.94 -9.51
C GLY A 143 0.22 17.52 -10.06
N GLN A 144 -0.40 18.41 -9.30
CA GLN A 144 -1.58 19.17 -9.74
C GLN A 144 -1.22 20.64 -9.92
N ASP A 145 -1.30 21.13 -11.14
CA ASP A 145 -1.11 22.55 -11.43
C ASP A 145 -2.38 23.32 -11.02
N VAL A 146 -2.21 24.23 -10.07
CA VAL A 146 -3.27 25.09 -9.54
C VAL A 146 -3.03 26.57 -9.83
N THR A 147 -2.12 26.87 -10.76
CA THR A 147 -1.72 28.26 -11.12
C THR A 147 -2.92 29.06 -11.58
N GLU A 148 -3.74 28.49 -12.49
CA GLU A 148 -4.95 29.16 -12.99
C GLU A 148 -5.95 29.44 -11.88
N GLN A 149 -6.17 28.44 -11.02
CA GLN A 149 -7.08 28.57 -9.87
C GLN A 149 -6.62 29.68 -8.92
N TYR A 150 -5.32 29.73 -8.62
CA TYR A 150 -4.77 30.77 -7.76
C TYR A 150 -4.90 32.17 -8.37
N VAL A 151 -4.62 32.32 -9.67
CA VAL A 151 -4.75 33.59 -10.40
C VAL A 151 -6.20 34.06 -10.43
N ASP A 152 -7.17 33.16 -10.64
CA ASP A 152 -8.60 33.49 -10.59
C ASP A 152 -9.01 33.97 -9.19
N LEU A 153 -8.65 33.23 -8.14
CA LEU A 153 -8.93 33.63 -6.76
C LEU A 153 -8.34 35.02 -6.43
N LYS A 154 -7.12 35.28 -6.86
CA LYS A 154 -6.44 36.57 -6.69
C LYS A 154 -7.17 37.70 -7.41
N ALA A 155 -7.65 37.47 -8.64
CA ALA A 155 -8.43 38.44 -9.39
C ALA A 155 -9.79 38.75 -8.71
N ARG A 156 -10.49 37.70 -8.25
CA ARG A 156 -11.74 37.83 -7.50
C ARG A 156 -11.55 38.58 -6.18
N LEU A 157 -10.50 38.26 -5.44
CA LEU A 157 -10.15 38.93 -4.20
C LEU A 157 -9.91 40.42 -4.42
N LYS A 158 -9.15 40.76 -5.48
CA LYS A 158 -8.91 42.16 -5.85
C LYS A 158 -10.22 42.90 -6.18
N SER A 159 -11.14 42.26 -6.92
CA SER A 159 -12.44 42.84 -7.25
C SER A 159 -13.29 43.06 -5.99
N LYS A 160 -13.34 42.09 -5.07
CA LYS A 160 -14.11 42.20 -3.83
C LYS A 160 -13.57 43.29 -2.89
N ARG A 161 -12.24 43.42 -2.80
CA ARG A 161 -11.61 44.54 -2.05
C ARG A 161 -11.98 45.91 -2.63
N ALA A 162 -12.08 46.03 -3.96
CA ALA A 162 -12.51 47.28 -4.56
C ALA A 162 -14.00 47.59 -4.28
N VAL A 163 -14.84 46.55 -4.13
CA VAL A 163 -16.24 46.71 -3.70
C VAL A 163 -16.30 47.13 -2.23
N GLU A 164 -15.53 46.49 -1.36
CA GLU A 164 -15.41 46.84 0.06
C GLU A 164 -15.01 48.28 0.25
N GLU A 165 -13.97 48.75 -0.44
CA GLU A 165 -13.51 50.14 -0.37
C GLU A 165 -14.62 51.12 -0.80
N ARG A 166 -15.36 50.81 -1.84
CA ARG A 166 -16.49 51.63 -2.33
C ARG A 166 -17.64 51.67 -1.30
N LEU A 167 -17.97 50.53 -0.69
CA LEU A 167 -19.01 50.46 0.34
C LEU A 167 -18.60 51.26 1.57
N LEU A 168 -17.33 51.22 1.99
CA LEU A 168 -16.78 52.04 3.07
C LEU A 168 -16.88 53.53 2.74
N ALA A 169 -16.58 53.94 1.50
CA ALA A 169 -16.78 55.34 1.08
C ALA A 169 -18.27 55.76 1.14
N PHE A 170 -19.19 54.92 0.65
CA PHE A 170 -20.61 55.18 0.72
C PHE A 170 -21.10 55.26 2.18
N MET A 171 -20.57 54.44 3.06
CA MET A 171 -20.90 54.50 4.51
C MET A 171 -20.54 55.85 5.14
N GLN A 172 -19.41 56.46 4.71
CA GLN A 172 -18.99 57.79 5.20
C GLN A 172 -19.93 58.91 4.71
N ASP A 173 -20.48 58.81 3.51
CA ASP A 173 -21.32 59.80 2.89
C ASP A 173 -22.82 59.64 3.23
N ALA A 174 -23.23 58.49 3.75
CA ALA A 174 -24.62 58.17 4.04
C ALA A 174 -25.14 59.01 5.25
N LYS A 175 -26.30 59.67 5.04
CA LYS A 175 -26.94 60.47 6.06
C LYS A 175 -28.19 59.82 6.68
N LYS A 176 -28.76 58.84 6.03
CA LYS A 176 -29.96 58.15 6.50
C LYS A 176 -29.60 56.83 7.18
N THR A 177 -30.22 56.58 8.32
CA THR A 177 -29.99 55.35 9.10
C THR A 177 -30.32 54.07 8.30
N GLU A 178 -31.34 54.10 7.44
CA GLU A 178 -31.72 53.00 6.60
C GLU A 178 -30.65 52.66 5.56
N ASP A 179 -30.01 53.67 4.95
CA ASP A 179 -28.92 53.48 3.99
C ASP A 179 -27.69 52.91 4.70
N LEU A 180 -27.37 53.41 5.92
CA LEU A 180 -26.29 52.90 6.76
C LEU A 180 -26.45 51.42 7.13
N LEU A 181 -27.69 51.01 7.50
CA LEU A 181 -27.99 49.61 7.83
C LEU A 181 -27.79 48.70 6.62
N LYS A 182 -28.27 49.11 5.43
CA LYS A 182 -28.12 48.37 4.18
C LYS A 182 -26.65 48.26 3.79
N ILE A 183 -25.91 49.37 3.75
CA ILE A 183 -24.46 49.35 3.44
C ILE A 183 -23.72 48.49 4.41
N SER A 184 -24.04 48.51 5.71
CA SER A 184 -23.40 47.68 6.74
C SER A 184 -23.66 46.17 6.47
N SER A 185 -24.87 45.79 6.06
CA SER A 185 -25.21 44.44 5.69
C SER A 185 -24.45 43.99 4.47
N ASP A 186 -24.39 44.82 3.38
CA ASP A 186 -23.68 44.54 2.16
C ASP A 186 -22.15 44.44 2.41
N LEU A 187 -21.61 45.31 3.30
CA LEU A 187 -20.20 45.28 3.70
C LEU A 187 -19.86 43.96 4.43
N ALA A 188 -20.71 43.56 5.36
CA ALA A 188 -20.50 42.29 6.09
C ALA A 188 -20.47 41.09 5.13
N ALA A 189 -21.38 41.06 4.16
CA ALA A 189 -21.40 40.00 3.14
C ALA A 189 -20.11 40.00 2.26
N VAL A 190 -19.66 41.18 1.84
CA VAL A 190 -18.42 41.31 1.07
C VAL A 190 -17.18 40.93 1.89
N GLN A 191 -17.13 41.26 3.17
CA GLN A 191 -16.03 40.87 4.04
C GLN A 191 -15.99 39.34 4.24
N GLU A 192 -17.13 38.69 4.42
CA GLU A 192 -17.19 37.24 4.48
C GLU A 192 -16.62 36.59 3.21
N GLU A 193 -16.99 37.10 2.01
CA GLU A 193 -16.44 36.59 0.75
C GLU A 193 -14.93 36.84 0.64
N ILE A 194 -14.41 37.98 1.09
CA ILE A 194 -12.97 38.29 1.12
C ILE A 194 -12.24 37.30 2.02
N GLU A 195 -12.78 36.99 3.19
CA GLU A 195 -12.19 36.01 4.11
C GLU A 195 -12.17 34.60 3.50
N GLN A 196 -13.25 34.17 2.85
CA GLN A 196 -13.33 32.89 2.17
C GLN A 196 -12.28 32.78 1.03
N LEU A 197 -12.19 33.80 0.16
CA LEU A 197 -11.21 33.84 -0.93
C LEU A 197 -9.78 33.84 -0.39
N THR A 198 -9.52 34.61 0.66
CA THR A 198 -8.21 34.68 1.33
C THR A 198 -7.83 33.33 1.95
N GLY A 199 -8.80 32.64 2.56
CA GLY A 199 -8.62 31.29 3.11
C GLY A 199 -8.25 30.28 2.03
N GLN A 200 -8.97 30.29 0.90
CA GLN A 200 -8.68 29.42 -0.24
C GLN A 200 -7.30 29.68 -0.83
N MET A 201 -6.90 30.93 -1.00
CA MET A 201 -5.56 31.29 -1.49
C MET A 201 -4.47 30.78 -0.54
N LYS A 202 -4.59 31.04 0.76
CA LYS A 202 -3.65 30.55 1.78
C LYS A 202 -3.55 29.03 1.80
N TYR A 203 -4.66 28.32 1.56
CA TYR A 203 -4.66 26.87 1.44
C TYR A 203 -3.82 26.41 0.25
N LEU A 204 -4.02 27.00 -0.95
CA LEU A 204 -3.23 26.68 -2.14
C LEU A 204 -1.74 27.01 -1.96
N GLU A 205 -1.43 28.16 -1.36
CA GLU A 205 -0.06 28.58 -1.05
C GLU A 205 0.62 27.58 -0.11
N ASN A 206 -0.07 27.10 0.91
CA ASN A 206 0.47 26.08 1.80
C ASN A 206 0.66 24.72 1.09
N GLN A 207 -0.30 24.32 0.24
CA GLN A 207 -0.22 23.04 -0.48
C GLN A 207 0.87 23.03 -1.53
N THR A 208 1.18 24.16 -2.15
CA THR A 208 2.26 24.29 -3.13
C THR A 208 3.63 24.48 -2.47
N SER A 209 3.68 25.12 -1.30
CA SER A 209 4.93 25.30 -0.56
C SER A 209 5.42 24.02 0.11
N TYR A 210 4.50 23.12 0.46
CA TYR A 210 4.80 21.86 1.11
C TYR A 210 4.16 20.69 0.34
N SER A 211 4.98 19.79 -0.12
CA SER A 211 4.56 18.52 -0.73
C SER A 211 4.18 17.51 0.33
N THR A 212 3.17 16.68 0.06
CA THR A 212 2.73 15.62 0.96
C THR A 212 3.32 14.28 0.52
N VAL A 213 3.97 13.56 1.44
CA VAL A 213 4.50 12.21 1.19
C VAL A 213 3.85 11.25 2.18
N THR A 214 3.08 10.30 1.65
CA THR A 214 2.51 9.19 2.41
C THR A 214 3.34 7.93 2.17
N ILE A 215 3.87 7.35 3.22
CA ILE A 215 4.78 6.22 3.20
C ILE A 215 4.12 5.07 3.95
N THR A 216 3.79 4.01 3.24
CA THR A 216 3.33 2.75 3.83
C THR A 216 4.52 1.81 3.96
N LEU A 217 4.82 1.41 5.19
CA LEU A 217 5.89 0.50 5.53
C LEU A 217 5.30 -0.87 5.86
N SER A 218 5.77 -1.92 5.22
CA SER A 218 5.51 -3.30 5.60
C SER A 218 6.80 -3.95 6.07
N GLN A 219 6.76 -4.55 7.25
CA GLN A 219 7.92 -5.27 7.74
C GLN A 219 8.05 -6.58 6.97
N GLU A 220 9.24 -6.77 6.39
CA GLU A 220 9.59 -8.04 5.77
C GLU A 220 9.52 -9.14 6.83
N ARG A 221 8.74 -10.17 6.56
CA ARG A 221 8.82 -11.37 7.39
C ARG A 221 10.27 -11.75 7.48
N THR A 222 10.82 -11.81 8.67
CA THR A 222 12.00 -12.62 8.90
C THR A 222 11.53 -14.08 8.78
N VAL A 223 11.17 -14.47 7.57
CA VAL A 223 11.27 -15.88 7.24
C VAL A 223 12.73 -16.15 7.54
N VAL A 224 13.01 -16.83 8.63
CA VAL A 224 14.29 -17.51 8.82
C VAL A 224 14.57 -18.09 7.45
N PRO A 225 15.61 -17.65 6.72
CA PRO A 225 15.72 -17.96 5.31
C PRO A 225 15.55 -19.45 5.22
N GLY A 226 14.47 -19.86 4.58
CA GLY A 226 14.39 -21.26 4.20
C GLY A 226 15.60 -21.42 3.34
N ILE A 227 16.67 -21.93 3.94
CA ILE A 227 18.02 -22.05 3.40
C ILE A 227 17.80 -22.48 1.96
N ASP A 228 18.17 -21.58 1.03
CA ASP A 228 17.97 -21.79 -0.39
C ASP A 228 18.68 -23.10 -0.73
N ASN A 229 17.91 -24.19 -0.94
CA ASN A 229 18.46 -25.54 -1.06
C ASN A 229 19.46 -25.66 -2.21
N ALA A 230 19.50 -24.65 -3.09
CA ALA A 230 20.44 -24.59 -4.21
C ALA A 230 21.85 -24.12 -3.82
N LYS A 231 22.01 -23.43 -2.66
CA LYS A 231 23.30 -22.86 -2.23
C LYS A 231 23.91 -23.52 -1.00
N LEU A 232 23.28 -24.55 -0.45
CA LEU A 232 23.78 -25.24 0.72
C LEU A 232 24.77 -26.31 0.34
N ASP A 233 25.92 -26.30 1.04
CA ASP A 233 26.81 -27.45 1.08
C ASP A 233 26.08 -28.69 1.60
N THR A 234 26.48 -29.87 1.12
CA THR A 234 25.84 -31.16 1.42
C THR A 234 25.66 -31.38 2.94
N TRP A 235 26.57 -30.83 3.77
CA TRP A 235 26.51 -30.92 5.21
C TRP A 235 25.37 -30.12 5.84
N GLU A 236 25.12 -28.92 5.36
CA GLU A 236 23.99 -28.08 5.84
C GLU A 236 22.63 -28.63 5.40
N ARG A 237 22.54 -29.18 4.19
CA ARG A 237 21.36 -29.91 3.72
C ARG A 237 21.04 -31.12 4.61
N THR A 238 22.07 -31.86 5.01
CA THR A 238 21.91 -33.02 5.89
C THR A 238 21.43 -32.61 7.27
N LYS A 239 21.99 -31.55 7.87
CA LYS A 239 21.52 -31.02 9.17
C LYS A 239 20.07 -30.56 9.10
N LYS A 240 19.67 -29.86 8.03
CA LYS A 240 18.29 -29.42 7.85
C LYS A 240 17.34 -30.59 7.68
N GLN A 241 17.71 -31.58 6.89
CA GLN A 241 16.92 -32.79 6.72
C GLN A 241 16.75 -33.56 8.04
N LEU A 242 17.84 -33.67 8.84
CA LEU A 242 17.78 -34.29 10.14
C LEU A 242 16.85 -33.54 11.10
N ALA A 243 16.94 -32.20 11.16
CA ALA A 243 16.07 -31.36 11.97
C ALA A 243 14.60 -31.48 11.55
N THR A 244 14.33 -31.51 10.25
CA THR A 244 12.98 -31.69 9.70
C THR A 244 12.42 -33.06 10.04
N SER A 245 13.25 -34.11 9.94
CA SER A 245 12.86 -35.48 10.29
C SER A 245 12.60 -35.62 11.79
N ALA A 246 13.42 -34.99 12.64
CA ALA A 246 13.21 -35.00 14.09
C ALA A 246 11.90 -34.29 14.47
N ASN A 247 11.60 -33.15 13.86
CA ASN A 247 10.35 -32.42 14.07
C ASN A 247 9.13 -33.21 13.58
N LEU A 248 9.27 -33.94 12.46
CA LEU A 248 8.20 -34.80 11.96
C LEU A 248 7.93 -35.95 12.94
N LEU A 249 8.98 -36.57 13.49
CA LEU A 249 8.85 -37.63 14.49
C LEU A 249 8.19 -37.13 15.77
N LEU A 250 8.55 -35.95 16.25
CA LEU A 250 7.93 -35.32 17.42
C LEU A 250 6.45 -35.02 17.17
N LYS A 251 6.09 -34.49 16.00
CA LYS A 251 4.71 -34.25 15.60
C LYS A 251 3.92 -35.55 15.49
N ALA A 252 4.50 -36.59 14.89
CA ALA A 252 3.86 -37.89 14.79
C ALA A 252 3.67 -38.53 16.18
N GLY A 253 4.69 -38.44 17.05
CA GLY A 253 4.58 -38.92 18.45
C GLY A 253 3.48 -38.21 19.24
N SER A 254 3.43 -36.87 19.14
CA SER A 254 2.34 -36.11 19.81
C SER A 254 0.96 -36.46 19.25
N GLY A 255 0.84 -36.67 17.93
CA GLY A 255 -0.41 -37.08 17.29
C GLY A 255 -0.90 -38.44 17.78
N ILE A 256 0.01 -39.40 17.96
CA ILE A 256 -0.34 -40.73 18.51
C ILE A 256 -0.83 -40.60 19.95
N ILE A 257 -0.17 -39.80 20.78
CA ILE A 257 -0.57 -39.58 22.16
C ILE A 257 -1.98 -38.95 22.24
N VAL A 258 -2.20 -37.92 21.45
CA VAL A 258 -3.51 -37.23 21.37
C VAL A 258 -4.60 -38.20 20.86
N PHE A 259 -4.28 -39.03 19.85
CA PHE A 259 -5.20 -40.02 19.31
C PHE A 259 -5.60 -41.08 20.37
N ILE A 260 -4.61 -41.62 21.10
CA ILE A 260 -4.86 -42.62 22.13
C ILE A 260 -5.68 -42.02 23.29
N ILE A 261 -5.28 -40.88 23.81
CA ILE A 261 -5.94 -40.21 24.94
C ILE A 261 -7.34 -39.73 24.53
N GLY A 262 -7.46 -39.10 23.36
CA GLY A 262 -8.72 -38.54 22.88
C GLY A 262 -9.75 -39.61 22.52
N ASN A 263 -9.32 -40.81 22.12
CA ASN A 263 -10.21 -41.91 21.76
C ASN A 263 -10.26 -43.03 22.84
N LEU A 264 -9.70 -42.78 24.00
CA LEU A 264 -9.63 -43.74 25.10
C LEU A 264 -11.01 -44.38 25.43
N PRO A 265 -12.15 -43.67 25.50
CA PRO A 265 -13.45 -44.28 25.72
C PRO A 265 -13.83 -45.29 24.64
N ILE A 266 -13.57 -44.97 23.39
CA ILE A 266 -13.88 -45.82 22.23
C ILE A 266 -12.98 -47.06 22.21
N LEU A 267 -11.69 -46.91 22.52
CA LEU A 267 -10.73 -48.00 22.60
C LEU A 267 -11.07 -49.00 23.73
N ILE A 268 -11.55 -48.52 24.86
CA ILE A 268 -12.02 -49.40 25.95
C ILE A 268 -13.22 -50.23 25.52
N VAL A 269 -14.19 -49.64 24.84
CA VAL A 269 -15.38 -50.37 24.36
C VAL A 269 -15.01 -51.43 23.31
N LEU A 270 -14.15 -51.06 22.34
CA LEU A 270 -13.66 -51.99 21.33
C LEU A 270 -12.81 -53.11 21.89
N GLY A 271 -11.93 -52.80 22.85
CA GLY A 271 -11.10 -53.77 23.53
C GLY A 271 -11.96 -54.74 24.37
N GLY A 272 -12.98 -54.26 25.09
CA GLY A 272 -13.95 -55.05 25.81
C GLY A 272 -14.74 -56.00 24.91
N ALA A 273 -15.25 -55.51 23.80
CA ALA A 273 -15.96 -56.31 22.81
C ALA A 273 -15.06 -57.41 22.18
N GLY A 274 -13.81 -57.06 21.88
CA GLY A 274 -12.81 -58.00 21.36
C GLY A 274 -12.46 -59.11 22.36
N ALA A 275 -12.34 -58.75 23.65
CA ALA A 275 -12.07 -59.71 24.72
C ALA A 275 -13.23 -60.69 24.91
N VAL A 276 -14.50 -60.22 24.86
CA VAL A 276 -15.70 -61.06 24.94
C VAL A 276 -15.77 -62.02 23.73
N VAL A 277 -15.50 -61.56 22.55
CA VAL A 277 -15.47 -62.40 21.34
C VAL A 277 -14.36 -63.45 21.44
N HIS A 278 -13.15 -63.07 21.84
CA HIS A 278 -12.04 -64.00 22.06
C HIS A 278 -12.36 -65.06 23.09
N TRP A 279 -12.95 -64.67 24.22
CA TRP A 279 -13.35 -65.57 25.27
C TRP A 279 -14.46 -66.57 24.82
N ALA A 280 -15.44 -66.07 24.05
CA ALA A 280 -16.50 -66.91 23.49
C ALA A 280 -15.95 -67.93 22.47
N MET A 281 -14.96 -67.50 21.62
CA MET A 281 -14.30 -68.41 20.67
C MET A 281 -13.46 -69.47 21.39
N LYS A 282 -12.76 -69.12 22.49
CA LYS A 282 -11.93 -70.00 23.26
C LYS A 282 -12.81 -71.04 24.03
N ARG A 283 -14.01 -70.68 24.43
CA ARG A 283 -14.97 -71.63 25.03
C ARG A 283 -15.58 -72.60 24.02
N ARG A 284 -15.77 -72.18 22.73
CA ARG A 284 -16.29 -73.06 21.66
C ARG A 284 -15.26 -74.04 21.13
N GLY A 285 -13.98 -73.78 21.31
CA GLY A 285 -12.88 -74.69 20.87
C GLY A 285 -12.55 -75.78 21.94
N LYS A 286 -13.28 -75.86 23.08
CA LYS A 286 -13.11 -76.88 24.13
C LYS A 286 -14.31 -77.84 24.24
N ARG A 287 -15.20 -77.87 23.25
CA ARG A 287 -16.25 -78.88 23.10
C ARG A 287 -16.00 -79.75 21.89
#